data_ef465960f67ecb8ccdbc2500dfd52c48
#
_entry.id   ef465960f67ecb8ccdbc2500dfd52c48
#
_cell.length_a   1.000
_cell.length_b   1.000
_cell.length_c   1.000
_cell.angle_alpha   90.00
_cell.angle_beta   90.00
_cell.angle_gamma   90.00
#
_symmetry.space_group_name_H-M   'P 1'
#
loop_
_entity.id
_entity.type
_entity.pdbx_description
1 polymer ?
#
loop_
_entity_poly.entity_id
_entity_poly.type
_entity_poly.pdbx_seq_one_letter_code
_entity_poly.pdbx_strand_id
1 'polypeptide(L)'
;SEMCIRDRSITGEIINFKDYKNKAILIVNTASYCGFTKQYDELQKLWDLFKAKGLIVLGVPSNSFNQEKDNNADIKKFCEVNFNINFPLTTLTEVKGKNAHELFKWAKDNHGKSAIPKWNFHKILINKEGKIEDTFASMTKPTSKKLIKTIEDIL
;
A
#
# COMPACT_ATOMS: atom_id res chain seq x y z
N SER A 1 -4.78 12.11 -15.12
CA SER A 1 -4.34 10.99 -15.96
C SER A 1 -4.01 9.80 -15.12
N GLU A 2 -3.22 10.02 -14.16
CA GLU A 2 -2.75 9.03 -13.21
C GLU A 2 -3.88 8.41 -12.38
N MET A 3 -4.99 9.12 -12.25
CA MET A 3 -6.12 8.66 -11.45
C MET A 3 -7.08 7.75 -12.25
N CYS A 4 -6.70 7.31 -13.45
CA CYS A 4 -7.48 6.32 -14.18
C CYS A 4 -7.15 4.88 -13.78
N ILE A 5 -6.28 4.70 -12.80
CA ILE A 5 -5.87 3.39 -12.32
C ILE A 5 -6.99 2.74 -11.51
N ARG A 6 -7.16 1.45 -11.70
CA ARG A 6 -8.16 0.63 -11.00
C ARG A 6 -7.54 -0.65 -10.49
N ASP A 7 -8.07 -1.15 -9.40
CA ASP A 7 -7.78 -2.48 -8.88
C ASP A 7 -9.06 -3.04 -8.27
N ARG A 8 -8.99 -4.21 -7.66
CA ARG A 8 -10.10 -4.77 -6.91
C ARG A 8 -9.76 -4.83 -5.43
N SER A 9 -10.76 -4.63 -4.60
CA SER A 9 -10.60 -4.85 -3.17
C SER A 9 -10.46 -6.35 -2.92
N ILE A 10 -10.00 -6.71 -1.72
CA ILE A 10 -9.83 -8.11 -1.35
C ILE A 10 -11.17 -8.88 -1.32
N THR A 11 -12.28 -8.17 -1.26
CA THR A 11 -13.63 -8.76 -1.33
C THR A 11 -14.23 -8.69 -2.74
N GLY A 12 -13.48 -8.18 -3.73
CA GLY A 12 -13.85 -8.21 -5.14
C GLY A 12 -14.47 -6.95 -5.71
N GLU A 13 -14.74 -5.93 -4.90
CA GLU A 13 -15.28 -4.66 -5.40
C GLU A 13 -14.19 -3.90 -6.16
N ILE A 14 -14.62 -3.08 -7.12
CA ILE A 14 -13.68 -2.24 -7.88
C ILE A 14 -13.19 -1.09 -7.01
N ILE A 15 -11.87 -0.95 -6.92
CA ILE A 15 -11.21 0.23 -6.35
C ILE A 15 -10.83 1.13 -7.52
N ASN A 16 -11.44 2.31 -7.58
CA ASN A 16 -11.11 3.30 -8.58
C ASN A 16 -10.35 4.43 -7.89
N PHE A 17 -9.10 4.68 -8.30
CA PHE A 17 -8.25 5.67 -7.66
C PHE A 17 -8.79 7.09 -7.80
N LYS A 18 -9.70 7.34 -8.75
CA LYS A 18 -10.42 8.61 -8.83
C LYS A 18 -11.21 8.91 -7.56
N ASP A 19 -11.66 7.87 -6.85
CA ASP A 19 -12.42 8.04 -5.62
C ASP A 19 -11.56 8.56 -4.47
N TYR A 20 -10.23 8.51 -4.64
CA TYR A 20 -9.25 9.03 -3.67
C TYR A 20 -8.74 10.42 -4.04
N LYS A 21 -9.38 11.09 -4.98
CA LYS A 21 -9.00 12.45 -5.37
C LYS A 21 -9.01 13.36 -4.14
N ASN A 22 -7.99 14.21 -4.03
CA ASN A 22 -7.77 15.12 -2.91
C ASN A 22 -7.41 14.42 -1.60
N LYS A 23 -7.06 13.14 -1.66
CA LYS A 23 -6.52 12.41 -0.50
C LYS A 23 -5.10 11.94 -0.80
N ALA A 24 -4.29 11.85 0.25
CA ALA A 24 -2.99 11.21 0.15
C ALA A 24 -3.17 9.70 0.28
N ILE A 25 -2.32 8.93 -0.40
CA ILE A 25 -2.41 7.46 -0.38
C ILE A 25 -1.03 6.89 -0.05
N LEU A 26 -0.98 6.07 1.00
CA LEU A 26 0.20 5.27 1.31
C LEU A 26 -0.04 3.86 0.80
N ILE A 27 0.68 3.49 -0.24
CA ILE A 27 0.56 2.16 -0.85
C ILE A 27 1.67 1.28 -0.30
N VAL A 28 1.30 0.12 0.24
CA VAL A 28 2.23 -0.83 0.84
C VAL A 28 1.96 -2.21 0.29
N ASN A 29 2.95 -2.82 -0.35
CA ASN A 29 2.83 -4.22 -0.78
C ASN A 29 3.07 -5.12 0.43
N THR A 30 2.12 -5.98 0.73
CA THR A 30 2.09 -6.74 1.98
C THR A 30 2.22 -8.24 1.76
N ALA A 31 2.60 -8.96 2.81
CA ALA A 31 2.70 -10.41 2.79
C ALA A 31 2.50 -10.98 4.20
N SER A 32 2.00 -12.23 4.25
CA SER A 32 1.65 -12.89 5.52
C SER A 32 2.81 -13.66 6.16
N TYR A 33 3.85 -13.98 5.39
CA TYR A 33 4.96 -14.84 5.86
C TYR A 33 6.31 -14.14 5.89
N CYS A 34 6.32 -12.83 5.98
CA CYS A 34 7.53 -12.01 5.95
C CYS A 34 8.02 -11.68 7.36
N GLY A 35 9.33 -11.47 7.50
CA GLY A 35 9.89 -10.96 8.76
C GLY A 35 9.35 -9.57 9.13
N PHE A 36 8.84 -8.81 8.16
CA PHE A 36 8.26 -7.48 8.40
C PHE A 36 6.74 -7.50 8.56
N THR A 37 6.09 -8.67 8.61
CA THR A 37 4.63 -8.77 8.67
C THR A 37 4.04 -8.05 9.89
N LYS A 38 4.80 -7.93 10.98
CA LYS A 38 4.37 -7.16 12.16
C LYS A 38 4.14 -5.68 11.86
N GLN A 39 4.63 -5.17 10.76
CA GLN A 39 4.35 -3.79 10.34
C GLN A 39 2.87 -3.54 10.07
N TYR A 40 2.06 -4.59 9.93
CA TYR A 40 0.61 -4.44 9.86
C TYR A 40 0.05 -3.66 11.07
N ASP A 41 0.59 -3.88 12.28
CA ASP A 41 0.15 -3.15 13.47
C ASP A 41 0.37 -1.65 13.32
N GLU A 42 1.53 -1.27 12.79
CA GLU A 42 1.87 0.14 12.62
C GLU A 42 1.10 0.78 11.46
N LEU A 43 0.83 0.02 10.41
CA LEU A 43 -0.01 0.50 9.31
C LEU A 43 -1.44 0.77 9.82
N GLN A 44 -1.96 -0.10 10.67
CA GLN A 44 -3.26 0.12 11.28
C GLN A 44 -3.27 1.37 12.15
N LYS A 45 -2.18 1.63 12.89
CA LYS A 45 -2.03 2.87 13.67
C LYS A 45 -2.04 4.10 12.79
N LEU A 46 -1.34 4.08 11.66
CA LEU A 46 -1.38 5.19 10.70
C LEU A 46 -2.79 5.44 10.19
N TRP A 47 -3.49 4.36 9.86
CA TRP A 47 -4.87 4.45 9.39
C TRP A 47 -5.76 5.11 10.44
N ASP A 48 -5.67 4.64 11.68
CA ASP A 48 -6.47 5.19 12.77
C ASP A 48 -6.16 6.68 13.03
N LEU A 49 -4.88 7.06 12.92
CA LEU A 49 -4.45 8.44 13.18
C LEU A 49 -4.85 9.41 12.07
N PHE A 50 -4.78 8.99 10.82
CA PHE A 50 -4.82 9.93 9.69
C PHE A 50 -6.01 9.75 8.73
N LYS A 51 -6.81 8.70 8.85
CA LYS A 51 -7.94 8.49 7.93
C LYS A 51 -8.91 9.67 7.90
N ALA A 52 -9.19 10.27 9.06
CA ALA A 52 -10.07 11.43 9.15
C ALA A 52 -9.40 12.72 8.65
N LYS A 53 -8.09 12.69 8.45
CA LYS A 53 -7.30 13.86 7.99
C LYS A 53 -6.97 13.79 6.50
N GLY A 54 -7.44 12.77 5.82
CA GLY A 54 -7.29 12.65 4.36
C GLY A 54 -6.23 11.67 3.89
N LEU A 55 -5.78 10.74 4.73
CA LEU A 55 -4.87 9.67 4.32
C LEU A 55 -5.64 8.38 4.07
N ILE A 56 -5.36 7.75 2.94
CA ILE A 56 -5.76 6.37 2.67
C ILE A 56 -4.51 5.51 2.86
N VAL A 57 -4.60 4.49 3.69
CA VAL A 57 -3.60 3.42 3.76
C VAL A 57 -4.14 2.28 2.92
N LEU A 58 -3.42 1.91 1.86
CA LEU A 58 -3.84 0.84 0.95
C LEU A 58 -2.83 -0.29 1.00
N GLY A 59 -3.23 -1.42 1.56
CA GLY A 59 -2.42 -2.63 1.55
C GLY A 59 -2.64 -3.39 0.25
N VAL A 60 -1.54 -3.82 -0.37
CA VAL A 60 -1.57 -4.55 -1.64
C VAL A 60 -0.90 -5.91 -1.41
N PRO A 61 -1.68 -6.93 -1.02
CA PRO A 61 -1.12 -8.27 -0.83
C PRO A 61 -0.48 -8.76 -2.12
N SER A 62 0.73 -9.30 -2.03
CA SER A 62 1.47 -9.74 -3.19
C SER A 62 2.31 -10.97 -2.91
N ASN A 63 2.32 -11.90 -3.86
CA ASN A 63 3.19 -13.05 -3.83
C ASN A 63 4.41 -12.89 -4.75
N SER A 64 4.70 -11.66 -5.17
CA SER A 64 5.86 -11.38 -6.03
C SER A 64 7.19 -11.78 -5.37
N PHE A 65 7.21 -11.88 -4.05
CA PHE A 65 8.40 -12.29 -3.28
C PHE A 65 8.21 -13.65 -2.60
N ASN A 66 7.18 -14.40 -3.00
CA ASN A 66 6.90 -15.78 -2.54
C ASN A 66 6.66 -15.89 -1.04
N GLN A 67 6.10 -14.88 -0.41
CA GLN A 67 5.81 -14.86 1.04
C GLN A 67 4.37 -14.53 1.38
N GLU A 68 3.45 -14.69 0.42
CA GLU A 68 2.03 -14.46 0.68
C GLU A 68 1.22 -15.74 0.47
N LYS A 69 0.02 -15.77 1.08
CA LYS A 69 -0.97 -16.81 0.85
C LYS A 69 -1.48 -16.72 -0.59
N ASP A 70 -2.01 -17.82 -1.11
CA ASP A 70 -2.36 -17.92 -2.52
C ASP A 70 -3.79 -17.54 -2.86
N ASN A 71 -4.61 -17.12 -1.89
CA ASN A 71 -5.97 -16.68 -2.15
C ASN A 71 -6.42 -15.54 -1.24
N ASN A 72 -7.35 -14.74 -1.74
CA ASN A 72 -7.82 -13.54 -1.07
C ASN A 72 -8.54 -13.82 0.26
N ALA A 73 -9.31 -14.88 0.34
CA ALA A 73 -10.06 -15.21 1.55
C ALA A 73 -9.14 -15.49 2.74
N ASP A 74 -8.06 -16.24 2.49
CA ASP A 74 -7.09 -16.57 3.54
C ASP A 74 -6.27 -15.35 3.94
N ILE A 75 -5.92 -14.48 3.00
CA ILE A 75 -5.21 -13.23 3.30
C ILE A 75 -6.09 -12.34 4.20
N LYS A 76 -7.35 -12.14 3.82
CA LYS A 76 -8.29 -11.31 4.58
C LYS A 76 -8.45 -11.84 6.00
N LYS A 77 -8.64 -13.14 6.14
CA LYS A 77 -8.79 -13.79 7.44
C LYS A 77 -7.53 -13.61 8.29
N PHE A 78 -6.36 -13.82 7.71
CA PHE A 78 -5.08 -13.64 8.41
C PHE A 78 -4.94 -12.23 8.97
N CYS A 79 -5.22 -11.22 8.15
CA CYS A 79 -5.12 -9.82 8.55
C CYS A 79 -6.10 -9.47 9.66
N GLU A 80 -7.34 -9.95 9.57
CA GLU A 80 -8.37 -9.67 10.56
C GLU A 80 -8.08 -10.37 11.90
N VAL A 81 -7.73 -11.66 11.85
CA VAL A 81 -7.54 -12.46 13.05
C VAL A 81 -6.27 -12.09 13.80
N ASN A 82 -5.16 -11.84 13.08
CA ASN A 82 -3.86 -11.63 13.70
C ASN A 82 -3.55 -10.16 14.00
N PHE A 83 -4.12 -9.22 13.25
CA PHE A 83 -3.76 -7.80 13.34
C PHE A 83 -4.95 -6.86 13.41
N ASN A 84 -6.16 -7.41 13.35
CA ASN A 84 -7.37 -6.60 13.43
C ASN A 84 -7.42 -5.47 12.37
N ILE A 85 -6.96 -5.78 11.16
CA ILE A 85 -6.85 -4.81 10.07
C ILE A 85 -8.22 -4.40 9.57
N ASN A 86 -8.43 -3.08 9.43
CA ASN A 86 -9.62 -2.55 8.77
C ASN A 86 -9.33 -1.45 7.75
N PHE A 87 -8.06 -1.17 7.45
CA PHE A 87 -7.76 -0.32 6.30
C PHE A 87 -7.96 -1.11 4.99
N PRO A 88 -8.16 -0.40 3.86
CA PRO A 88 -8.41 -1.07 2.58
C PRO A 88 -7.27 -1.99 2.15
N LEU A 89 -7.64 -3.17 1.65
CA LEU A 89 -6.72 -4.12 1.02
C LEU A 89 -7.18 -4.37 -0.40
N THR A 90 -6.24 -4.49 -1.33
CA THR A 90 -6.55 -4.96 -2.68
C THR A 90 -6.58 -6.49 -2.73
N THR A 91 -7.07 -7.02 -3.84
CA THR A 91 -6.86 -8.43 -4.19
C THR A 91 -5.37 -8.72 -4.31
N LEU A 92 -5.02 -10.01 -4.25
CA LEU A 92 -3.64 -10.46 -4.49
C LEU A 92 -3.16 -9.90 -5.83
N THR A 93 -2.02 -9.18 -5.82
CA THR A 93 -1.58 -8.36 -6.95
C THR A 93 -0.08 -8.55 -7.18
N GLU A 94 0.35 -8.61 -8.43
CA GLU A 94 1.78 -8.58 -8.75
C GLU A 94 2.29 -7.15 -8.74
N VAL A 95 3.44 -6.93 -8.09
CA VAL A 95 3.97 -5.58 -7.86
C VAL A 95 5.29 -5.30 -8.55
N LYS A 96 5.88 -6.31 -9.20
CA LYS A 96 7.13 -6.14 -9.94
C LYS A 96 7.14 -6.98 -11.21
N GLY A 97 8.11 -6.68 -12.09
CA GLY A 97 8.28 -7.42 -13.34
C GLY A 97 7.28 -7.00 -14.40
N LYS A 98 7.31 -7.72 -15.52
CA LYS A 98 6.47 -7.36 -16.67
C LYS A 98 4.97 -7.52 -16.43
N ASN A 99 4.60 -8.35 -15.46
CA ASN A 99 3.20 -8.59 -15.11
C ASN A 99 2.73 -7.74 -13.93
N ALA A 100 3.51 -6.77 -13.49
CA ALA A 100 3.12 -5.87 -12.42
C ALA A 100 1.83 -5.14 -12.78
N HIS A 101 0.99 -4.91 -11.79
CA HIS A 101 -0.21 -4.11 -11.94
C HIS A 101 0.15 -2.70 -12.45
N GLU A 102 -0.72 -2.09 -13.23
CA GLU A 102 -0.48 -0.78 -13.85
C GLU A 102 -0.10 0.30 -12.85
N LEU A 103 -0.58 0.21 -11.60
CA LEU A 103 -0.20 1.12 -10.53
C LEU A 103 1.32 1.14 -10.32
N PHE A 104 1.94 -0.03 -10.29
CA PHE A 104 3.38 -0.14 -10.05
C PHE A 104 4.19 0.24 -11.29
N LYS A 105 3.67 -0.01 -12.48
CA LYS A 105 4.27 0.48 -13.72
C LYS A 105 4.23 1.99 -13.80
N TRP A 106 3.09 2.57 -13.44
CA TRP A 106 2.91 4.02 -13.36
C TRP A 106 3.91 4.63 -12.36
N ALA A 107 4.05 4.02 -11.19
CA ALA A 107 4.97 4.52 -10.17
C ALA A 107 6.42 4.50 -10.66
N LYS A 108 6.84 3.44 -11.32
CA LYS A 108 8.17 3.36 -11.92
C LYS A 108 8.38 4.46 -12.96
N ASP A 109 7.41 4.65 -13.86
CA ASP A 109 7.52 5.61 -14.94
C ASP A 109 7.58 7.05 -14.44
N ASN A 110 6.94 7.35 -13.33
CA ASN A 110 6.83 8.71 -12.80
C ASN A 110 7.85 9.04 -11.70
N HIS A 111 8.45 8.04 -11.08
CA HIS A 111 9.36 8.26 -9.95
C HIS A 111 10.70 7.52 -10.09
N GLY A 112 10.78 6.52 -10.96
CA GLY A 112 12.01 5.77 -11.20
C GLY A 112 12.11 4.51 -10.36
N LYS A 113 13.33 3.97 -10.27
CA LYS A 113 13.58 2.65 -9.67
C LYS A 113 13.24 2.57 -8.19
N SER A 114 13.32 3.67 -7.45
CA SER A 114 13.00 3.66 -6.03
C SER A 114 11.53 3.38 -5.74
N ALA A 115 10.66 3.53 -6.74
CA ALA A 115 9.24 3.19 -6.62
C ALA A 115 8.96 1.71 -6.88
N ILE A 116 9.94 0.94 -7.35
CA ILE A 116 9.77 -0.49 -7.58
C ILE A 116 9.98 -1.23 -6.26
N PRO A 117 9.00 -1.98 -5.76
CA PRO A 117 9.21 -2.79 -4.55
C PRO A 117 10.36 -3.77 -4.73
N LYS A 118 11.32 -3.74 -3.82
CA LYS A 118 12.43 -4.71 -3.80
C LYS A 118 12.19 -5.84 -2.82
N TRP A 119 11.22 -5.64 -1.94
CA TRP A 119 10.81 -6.61 -0.94
C TRP A 119 9.41 -6.26 -0.45
N ASN A 120 8.86 -7.10 0.42
CA ASN A 120 7.56 -6.84 1.05
C ASN A 120 7.62 -5.61 1.95
N PHE A 121 6.50 -4.95 2.12
CA PHE A 121 6.34 -3.76 2.97
C PHE A 121 7.16 -2.55 2.50
N HIS A 122 7.40 -2.45 1.20
CA HIS A 122 7.86 -1.24 0.55
C HIS A 122 6.71 -0.24 0.52
N LYS A 123 7.00 1.05 0.66
CA LYS A 123 5.96 2.09 0.73
C LYS A 123 6.12 3.10 -0.38
N ILE A 124 5.00 3.48 -0.97
CA ILE A 124 4.90 4.56 -1.95
C ILE A 124 3.87 5.55 -1.41
N LEU A 125 4.27 6.81 -1.21
CA LEU A 125 3.37 7.85 -0.71
C LEU A 125 2.98 8.77 -1.86
N ILE A 126 1.68 8.83 -2.15
CA ILE A 126 1.10 9.69 -3.18
C ILE A 126 0.44 10.87 -2.49
N ASN A 127 0.74 12.09 -2.94
CA ASN A 127 0.16 13.29 -2.34
C ASN A 127 -1.26 13.58 -2.86
N LYS A 128 -1.89 14.64 -2.35
CA LYS A 128 -3.27 15.00 -2.69
C LYS A 128 -3.45 15.38 -4.15
N GLU A 129 -2.38 15.75 -4.84
CA GLU A 129 -2.39 16.10 -6.27
C GLU A 129 -2.18 14.88 -7.16
N GLY A 130 -2.05 13.69 -6.59
CA GLY A 130 -1.87 12.46 -7.35
C GLY A 130 -0.44 12.19 -7.79
N LYS A 131 0.53 12.85 -7.20
CA LYS A 131 1.95 12.67 -7.51
C LYS A 131 2.64 11.92 -6.39
N ILE A 132 3.69 11.16 -6.75
CA ILE A 132 4.49 10.46 -5.74
C ILE A 132 5.31 11.50 -4.97
N GLU A 133 5.06 11.56 -3.67
CA GLU A 133 5.77 12.44 -2.76
C GLU A 133 7.11 11.84 -2.35
N ASP A 134 7.11 10.56 -1.97
CA ASP A 134 8.31 9.86 -1.53
C ASP A 134 8.07 8.36 -1.52
N THR A 135 9.15 7.60 -1.39
CA THR A 135 9.12 6.15 -1.23
C THR A 135 9.94 5.76 -0.01
N PHE A 136 9.59 4.64 0.61
CA PHE A 136 10.27 4.16 1.81
C PHE A 136 10.56 2.68 1.68
N ALA A 137 11.76 2.28 2.05
CA ALA A 137 12.18 0.89 1.99
C ALA A 137 11.40 0.02 2.99
N SER A 138 11.48 -1.29 2.79
CA SER A 138 10.79 -2.28 3.65
C SER A 138 11.13 -2.10 5.13
N MET A 139 12.37 -1.78 5.46
CA MET A 139 12.82 -1.62 6.85
C MET A 139 12.24 -0.39 7.54
N THR A 140 11.78 0.61 6.79
CA THR A 140 11.23 1.83 7.38
C THR A 140 9.89 1.51 8.03
N LYS A 141 9.83 1.63 9.34
CA LYS A 141 8.60 1.37 10.08
C LYS A 141 7.53 2.40 9.72
N PRO A 142 6.27 1.98 9.55
CA PRO A 142 5.20 2.92 9.20
C PRO A 142 5.03 4.07 10.19
N THR A 143 5.31 3.85 11.47
CA THR A 143 5.21 4.89 12.48
C THR A 143 6.54 5.57 12.80
N SER A 144 7.55 5.42 11.93
CA SER A 144 8.82 6.15 12.10
C SER A 144 8.58 7.65 12.01
N LYS A 145 9.44 8.42 12.69
CA LYS A 145 9.32 9.89 12.72
C LYS A 145 9.36 10.48 11.30
N LYS A 146 10.26 9.95 10.46
CA LYS A 146 10.42 10.44 9.09
C LYS A 146 9.14 10.22 8.26
N LEU A 147 8.56 9.03 8.33
CA LEU A 147 7.37 8.72 7.54
C LEU A 147 6.16 9.53 8.03
N ILE A 148 5.95 9.58 9.33
CA ILE A 148 4.87 10.39 9.91
C ILE A 148 5.00 11.86 9.53
N LYS A 149 6.22 12.42 9.64
CA LYS A 149 6.44 13.81 9.29
C LYS A 149 6.14 14.07 7.81
N THR A 150 6.57 13.18 6.93
CA THR A 150 6.29 13.31 5.50
C THR A 150 4.78 13.30 5.24
N ILE A 151 4.03 12.43 5.91
CA ILE A 151 2.57 12.41 5.81
C ILE A 151 1.97 13.72 6.32
N GLU A 152 2.38 14.17 7.49
CA GLU A 152 1.85 15.41 8.08
C GLU A 152 2.10 16.62 7.19
N ASP A 153 3.27 16.68 6.56
CA ASP A 153 3.62 17.81 5.69
C ASP A 153 2.75 17.91 4.44
N ILE A 154 2.13 16.83 3.99
CA ILE A 154 1.30 16.83 2.77
C ILE A 154 -0.21 16.78 3.04
N LEU A 155 -0.63 16.64 4.28
CA LEU A 155 -2.05 16.67 4.66
C LEU A 155 -2.54 18.10 5.02
#